data_27e3ae229f640747f2e98133399977ae
#
_entry.id   27e3ae229f640747f2e98133399977ae
#
_cell.length_a   1.000
_cell.length_b   1.000
_cell.length_c   1.000
_cell.angle_alpha   90.00
_cell.angle_beta   90.00
_cell.angle_gamma   90.00
#
_symmetry.space_group_name_H-M   'P 1'
#
loop_
_entity.id
_entity.type
_entity.pdbx_description
1 polymer ?
#
loop_
_entity_poly.entity_id
_entity_poly.type
_entity_poly.pdbx_seq_one_letter_code
_entity_poly.pdbx_strand_id
1 'polypeptide(L)'
;MRNRTILIADDSATMRSMLVAVVEELGDYQIVEASSGFEALRLLPRENVDLILTDINMPDINGLELISYLRNNPNYKNIPVFIISTEGSARDIEKGKQLGANEYVIKPFSPPALQQLIRQYLS
;
A
#
# COMPACT_ATOMS: atom_id res chain seq x y z
N MET A 1 -21.48 0.45 10.98
CA MET A 1 -20.38 1.08 10.19
C MET A 1 -19.54 0.02 9.52
N ARG A 2 -19.11 0.32 8.30
CA ARG A 2 -18.25 -0.57 7.54
C ARG A 2 -16.83 -0.55 8.11
N ASN A 3 -16.21 -1.71 8.23
CA ASN A 3 -14.79 -1.77 8.57
C ASN A 3 -13.97 -1.19 7.41
N ARG A 4 -12.88 -0.50 7.75
CA ARG A 4 -11.94 -0.02 6.73
C ARG A 4 -11.18 -1.19 6.14
N THR A 5 -10.92 -1.14 4.84
CA THR A 5 -10.24 -2.19 4.10
C THR A 5 -8.87 -1.71 3.65
N ILE A 6 -7.84 -2.48 3.94
CA ILE A 6 -6.47 -2.19 3.55
C ILE A 6 -6.02 -3.26 2.56
N LEU A 7 -5.56 -2.81 1.39
CA LEU A 7 -4.99 -3.70 0.37
C LEU A 7 -3.48 -3.69 0.54
N ILE A 8 -2.90 -4.88 0.67
CA ILE A 8 -1.45 -5.05 0.80
C ILE A 8 -0.95 -5.76 -0.45
N ALA A 9 -0.09 -5.08 -1.22
CA ALA A 9 0.46 -5.61 -2.47
C ALA A 9 1.98 -5.78 -2.32
N ASP A 10 2.44 -7.02 -2.34
CA ASP A 10 3.85 -7.36 -2.24
C ASP A 10 4.04 -8.77 -2.78
N ASP A 11 5.02 -8.96 -3.66
CA ASP A 11 5.26 -10.30 -4.23
C ASP A 11 5.99 -11.23 -3.26
N SER A 12 6.60 -10.68 -2.20
CA SER A 12 7.22 -11.48 -1.15
C SER A 12 6.17 -11.93 -0.15
N ALA A 13 5.92 -13.23 -0.08
CA ALA A 13 4.96 -13.78 0.89
C ALA A 13 5.36 -13.46 2.33
N THR A 14 6.67 -13.50 2.62
CA THR A 14 7.18 -13.20 3.95
C THR A 14 6.90 -11.74 4.34
N MET A 15 7.22 -10.80 3.46
CA MET A 15 6.98 -9.39 3.74
C MET A 15 5.48 -9.10 3.82
N ARG A 16 4.70 -9.72 2.94
CA ARG A 16 3.25 -9.55 2.97
C ARG A 16 2.67 -10.01 4.30
N SER A 17 3.14 -11.15 4.81
CA SER A 17 2.72 -11.66 6.13
C SER A 17 3.10 -10.70 7.26
N MET A 18 4.27 -10.09 7.19
CA MET A 18 4.69 -9.11 8.19
C MET A 18 3.77 -7.90 8.20
N LEU A 19 3.42 -7.41 7.03
CA LEU A 19 2.51 -6.26 6.91
C LEU A 19 1.10 -6.60 7.41
N VAL A 20 0.63 -7.80 7.10
CA VAL A 20 -0.65 -8.28 7.62
C VAL A 20 -0.64 -8.28 9.15
N ALA A 21 0.43 -8.78 9.76
CA ALA A 21 0.54 -8.81 11.22
C ALA A 21 0.51 -7.40 11.83
N VAL A 22 1.18 -6.44 11.19
CA VAL A 22 1.18 -5.04 11.64
C VAL A 22 -0.24 -4.48 11.64
N VAL A 23 -0.99 -4.73 10.58
CA VAL A 23 -2.36 -4.23 10.45
C VAL A 23 -3.29 -4.94 11.43
N GLU A 24 -3.12 -6.25 11.59
CA GLU A 24 -3.97 -7.03 12.50
C GLU A 24 -3.87 -6.54 13.95
N GLU A 25 -2.69 -6.10 14.37
CA GLU A 25 -2.51 -5.54 15.71
C GLU A 25 -3.30 -4.25 15.93
N LEU A 26 -3.65 -3.54 14.87
CA LEU A 26 -4.44 -2.32 14.99
C LEU A 26 -5.92 -2.60 15.30
N GLY A 27 -6.41 -3.81 15.02
CA GLY A 27 -7.79 -4.20 15.35
C GLY A 27 -8.65 -4.38 14.11
N ASP A 28 -9.74 -3.66 14.02
CA ASP A 28 -10.87 -3.95 13.14
C ASP A 28 -10.71 -3.47 11.69
N TYR A 29 -9.61 -3.87 11.04
CA TYR A 29 -9.44 -3.61 9.61
C TYR A 29 -9.64 -4.90 8.82
N GLN A 30 -10.27 -4.78 7.66
CA GLN A 30 -10.30 -5.87 6.69
C GLN A 30 -9.02 -5.80 5.87
N ILE A 31 -8.43 -6.94 5.59
CA ILE A 31 -7.16 -7.01 4.87
C ILE A 31 -7.37 -7.80 3.59
N VAL A 32 -6.95 -7.23 2.48
CA VAL A 32 -6.95 -7.88 1.17
C VAL A 32 -5.51 -7.96 0.70
N GLU A 33 -5.07 -9.16 0.32
CA GLU A 33 -3.69 -9.38 -0.10
C GLU A 33 -3.60 -9.55 -1.60
N ALA A 34 -2.58 -8.94 -2.19
CA ALA A 34 -2.24 -9.12 -3.60
C ALA A 34 -0.76 -9.47 -3.71
N SER A 35 -0.44 -10.49 -4.49
CA SER A 35 0.93 -10.93 -4.70
C SER A 35 1.59 -10.26 -5.90
N SER A 36 0.88 -9.40 -6.60
CA SER A 36 1.38 -8.68 -7.77
C SER A 36 0.55 -7.42 -7.99
N GLY A 37 1.08 -6.52 -8.84
CA GLY A 37 0.35 -5.33 -9.21
C GLY A 37 -0.90 -5.65 -10.00
N PHE A 38 -0.83 -6.66 -10.85
CA PHE A 38 -1.97 -7.10 -11.64
C PHE A 38 -3.09 -7.62 -10.75
N GLU A 39 -2.73 -8.41 -9.74
CA GLU A 39 -3.73 -8.92 -8.80
C GLU A 39 -4.37 -7.77 -8.02
N ALA A 40 -3.58 -6.76 -7.64
CA ALA A 40 -4.11 -5.59 -6.95
C ALA A 40 -5.15 -4.88 -7.82
N LEU A 41 -4.85 -4.69 -9.10
CA LEU A 41 -5.80 -4.08 -10.04
C LEU A 41 -7.08 -4.90 -10.19
N ARG A 42 -6.94 -6.22 -10.19
CA ARG A 42 -8.10 -7.11 -10.31
C ARG A 42 -9.00 -7.04 -9.08
N LEU A 43 -8.42 -6.82 -7.91
CA LEU A 43 -9.17 -6.79 -6.65
C LEU A 43 -9.83 -5.44 -6.37
N LEU A 44 -9.30 -4.35 -6.87
CA LEU A 44 -9.82 -3.01 -6.60
C LEU A 44 -11.31 -2.84 -6.88
N PRO A 45 -11.85 -3.31 -8.02
CA PRO A 45 -13.29 -3.14 -8.26
C PRO A 45 -14.17 -4.02 -7.40
N ARG A 46 -13.60 -5.06 -6.78
CA ARG A 46 -14.36 -5.99 -5.94
C ARG A 46 -14.37 -5.60 -4.47
N GLU A 47 -13.34 -4.86 -4.05
CA GLU A 47 -13.15 -4.48 -2.65
C GLU A 47 -13.26 -2.96 -2.54
N ASN A 48 -13.85 -2.52 -1.46
CA ASN A 48 -13.99 -1.10 -1.21
C ASN A 48 -12.78 -0.62 -0.41
N VAL A 49 -11.65 -0.42 -1.10
CA VAL A 49 -10.34 -0.22 -0.48
C VAL A 49 -10.19 1.20 0.03
N ASP A 50 -9.71 1.35 1.26
CA ASP A 50 -9.52 2.64 1.93
C ASP A 50 -8.05 3.06 2.03
N LEU A 51 -7.13 2.11 1.90
CA LEU A 51 -5.68 2.37 1.97
C LEU A 51 -4.97 1.26 1.24
N ILE A 52 -3.89 1.61 0.55
CA ILE A 52 -3.05 0.63 -0.16
C ILE A 52 -1.63 0.72 0.40
N LEU A 53 -1.08 -0.42 0.80
CA LEU A 53 0.33 -0.58 1.13
C LEU A 53 0.95 -1.38 -0.01
N THR A 54 1.91 -0.82 -0.73
CA THR A 54 2.48 -1.51 -1.88
C THR A 54 4.00 -1.44 -1.92
N ASP A 55 4.62 -2.54 -2.30
CA ASP A 55 6.03 -2.55 -2.68
C ASP A 55 6.17 -1.91 -4.06
N ILE A 56 7.39 -1.53 -4.41
CA ILE A 56 7.71 -1.06 -5.76
C ILE A 56 7.98 -2.24 -6.68
N ASN A 57 8.82 -3.17 -6.25
CA ASN A 57 9.32 -4.24 -7.11
C ASN A 57 8.36 -5.41 -7.15
N MET A 58 7.53 -5.44 -8.17
CA MET A 58 6.60 -6.54 -8.43
C MET A 58 6.74 -6.98 -9.88
N PRO A 59 6.50 -8.28 -10.21
CA PRO A 59 6.93 -8.84 -11.49
C PRO A 59 6.21 -8.32 -12.74
N ASP A 60 4.96 -7.89 -12.61
CA ASP A 60 4.13 -7.50 -13.76
C ASP A 60 3.96 -5.98 -13.85
N ILE A 61 3.29 -5.41 -12.88
CA ILE A 61 3.09 -3.96 -12.74
C ILE A 61 3.74 -3.56 -11.43
N ASN A 62 4.74 -2.67 -11.49
CA ASN A 62 5.41 -2.25 -10.27
C ASN A 62 4.57 -1.25 -9.49
N GLY A 63 5.00 -0.97 -8.25
CA GLY A 63 4.23 -0.07 -7.37
C GLY A 63 4.07 1.34 -7.91
N LEU A 64 5.07 1.83 -8.64
CA LEU A 64 4.99 3.18 -9.23
C LEU A 64 3.97 3.23 -10.35
N GLU A 65 3.92 2.19 -11.18
CA GLU A 65 2.91 2.06 -12.23
C GLU A 65 1.50 1.93 -11.63
N LEU A 66 1.39 1.18 -10.54
CA LEU A 66 0.13 1.03 -9.84
C LEU A 66 -0.39 2.38 -9.34
N ILE A 67 0.48 3.17 -8.72
CA ILE A 67 0.11 4.50 -8.23
C ILE A 67 -0.33 5.40 -9.39
N SER A 68 0.42 5.38 -10.49
CA SER A 68 0.07 6.18 -11.66
C SER A 68 -1.33 5.82 -12.18
N TYR A 69 -1.62 4.52 -12.26
CA TYR A 69 -2.95 4.07 -12.65
C TYR A 69 -4.04 4.60 -11.70
N LEU A 70 -3.80 4.49 -10.40
CA LEU A 70 -4.78 4.92 -9.40
C LEU A 70 -5.07 6.41 -9.50
N ARG A 71 -4.02 7.23 -9.64
CA ARG A 71 -4.19 8.69 -9.69
C ARG A 71 -4.87 9.16 -10.97
N ASN A 72 -4.81 8.36 -12.03
CA ASN A 72 -5.47 8.67 -13.30
C ASN A 72 -6.87 8.06 -13.42
N ASN A 73 -7.34 7.37 -12.38
CA ASN A 73 -8.66 6.75 -12.39
C ASN A 73 -9.60 7.49 -11.43
N PRO A 74 -10.71 8.06 -11.93
CA PRO A 74 -11.63 8.84 -11.08
C PRO A 74 -12.16 8.06 -9.87
N ASN A 75 -12.26 6.73 -9.98
CA ASN A 75 -12.78 5.90 -8.89
C ASN A 75 -11.77 5.67 -7.78
N TYR A 76 -10.47 5.84 -8.07
CA TYR A 76 -9.40 5.46 -7.12
C TYR A 76 -8.43 6.59 -6.80
N LYS A 77 -8.57 7.74 -7.45
CA LYS A 77 -7.56 8.81 -7.34
C LYS A 77 -7.38 9.38 -5.94
N ASN A 78 -8.32 9.14 -5.05
CA ASN A 78 -8.29 9.66 -3.69
C ASN A 78 -7.89 8.62 -2.64
N ILE A 79 -7.63 7.38 -3.05
CA ILE A 79 -7.21 6.34 -2.11
C ILE A 79 -5.78 6.63 -1.68
N PRO A 80 -5.50 6.77 -0.37
CA PRO A 80 -4.11 6.93 0.07
C PRO A 80 -3.29 5.69 -0.22
N VAL A 81 -2.04 5.92 -0.65
CA VAL A 81 -1.11 4.85 -0.98
C VAL A 81 0.20 5.07 -0.25
N PHE A 82 0.66 4.06 0.49
CA PHE A 82 1.98 4.04 1.11
C PHE A 82 2.87 3.11 0.29
N ILE A 83 4.03 3.60 -0.12
CA ILE A 83 5.07 2.75 -0.67
C ILE A 83 5.87 2.18 0.49
N ILE A 84 6.12 0.86 0.47
CA ILE A 84 6.95 0.20 1.48
C ILE A 84 8.04 -0.54 0.73
N SER A 85 9.27 -0.03 0.79
CA SER A 85 10.33 -0.48 -0.11
C SER A 85 11.70 -0.40 0.52
N THR A 86 12.62 -1.23 0.04
CA THR A 86 14.05 -1.14 0.38
C THR A 86 14.75 -0.02 -0.39
N GLU A 87 14.12 0.55 -1.41
CA GLU A 87 14.67 1.60 -2.26
C GLU A 87 14.59 2.94 -1.53
N GLY A 88 15.64 3.29 -0.79
CA GLY A 88 15.60 4.41 0.16
C GLY A 88 16.37 5.65 -0.27
N SER A 89 16.80 5.79 -1.52
CA SER A 89 17.48 7.00 -1.96
C SER A 89 16.52 8.19 -1.97
N ALA A 90 17.08 9.39 -1.79
CA ALA A 90 16.26 10.61 -1.86
C ALA A 90 15.55 10.73 -3.20
N ARG A 91 16.21 10.28 -4.28
CA ARG A 91 15.64 10.30 -5.63
C ARG A 91 14.44 9.38 -5.75
N ASP A 92 14.54 8.17 -5.21
CA ASP A 92 13.43 7.20 -5.25
C ASP A 92 12.24 7.69 -4.45
N ILE A 93 12.50 8.24 -3.26
CA ILE A 93 11.45 8.78 -2.40
C ILE A 93 10.72 9.92 -3.11
N GLU A 94 11.48 10.85 -3.68
CA GLU A 94 10.90 11.98 -4.38
C GLU A 94 10.06 11.53 -5.57
N LYS A 95 10.57 10.58 -6.35
CA LYS A 95 9.84 10.04 -7.51
C LYS A 95 8.51 9.40 -7.09
N GLY A 96 8.53 8.61 -6.02
CA GLY A 96 7.30 8.00 -5.51
C GLY A 96 6.28 9.05 -5.09
N LYS A 97 6.72 10.07 -4.37
CA LYS A 97 5.83 11.12 -3.92
C LYS A 97 5.29 11.98 -5.06
N GLN A 98 6.12 12.26 -6.06
CA GLN A 98 5.68 13.00 -7.25
C GLN A 98 4.60 12.26 -8.03
N LEU A 99 4.67 10.93 -8.06
CA LEU A 99 3.67 10.12 -8.73
C LEU A 99 2.36 10.02 -7.94
N GLY A 100 2.39 10.41 -6.67
CA GLY A 100 1.17 10.45 -5.88
C GLY A 100 1.14 9.55 -4.66
N ALA A 101 2.28 8.98 -4.24
CA ALA A 101 2.34 8.25 -2.98
C ALA A 101 2.16 9.22 -1.82
N ASN A 102 1.36 8.85 -0.86
CA ASN A 102 1.11 9.68 0.33
C ASN A 102 2.24 9.53 1.34
N GLU A 103 2.79 8.33 1.48
CA GLU A 103 3.91 8.05 2.38
C GLU A 103 4.88 7.11 1.71
N TYR A 104 6.14 7.21 2.08
CA TYR A 104 7.20 6.32 1.60
C TYR A 104 7.91 5.75 2.82
N VAL A 105 7.73 4.46 3.05
CA VAL A 105 8.26 3.77 4.24
C VAL A 105 9.39 2.86 3.80
N ILE A 106 10.56 3.04 4.38
CA ILE A 106 11.77 2.28 4.02
C ILE A 106 11.87 1.02 4.85
N LYS A 107 12.13 -0.11 4.20
CA LYS A 107 12.40 -1.39 4.86
C LYS A 107 13.85 -1.45 5.32
N PRO A 108 14.15 -2.00 6.49
CA PRO A 108 13.20 -2.48 7.48
C PRO A 108 12.49 -1.35 8.19
N PHE A 109 11.19 -1.50 8.41
CA PHE A 109 10.38 -0.45 9.00
C PHE A 109 10.10 -0.75 10.49
N SER A 110 9.70 0.31 11.21
CA SER A 110 9.24 0.19 12.58
C SER A 110 7.73 -0.10 12.56
N PRO A 111 7.28 -1.26 13.08
CA PRO A 111 5.85 -1.54 13.13
C PRO A 111 5.04 -0.46 13.86
N PRO A 112 5.46 0.06 15.04
CA PRO A 112 4.69 1.14 15.67
C PRO A 112 4.60 2.40 14.83
N ALA A 113 5.68 2.76 14.12
CA ALA A 113 5.66 3.95 13.26
C ALA A 113 4.70 3.77 12.09
N LEU A 114 4.70 2.59 11.47
CA LEU A 114 3.78 2.31 10.37
C LEU A 114 2.32 2.30 10.87
N GLN A 115 2.08 1.70 12.03
CA GLN A 115 0.75 1.69 12.63
C GLN A 115 0.24 3.10 12.89
N GLN A 116 1.10 3.99 13.35
CA GLN A 116 0.72 5.38 13.59
C GLN A 116 0.32 6.08 12.30
N LEU A 117 1.07 5.86 11.21
CA LEU A 117 0.72 6.41 9.91
C LEU A 117 -0.64 5.91 9.44
N ILE A 118 -0.89 4.61 9.59
CA ILE A 118 -2.17 4.02 9.19
C ILE A 118 -3.32 4.68 9.95
N ARG A 119 -3.16 4.87 11.26
CA ARG A 119 -4.18 5.54 12.07
C ARG A 119 -4.44 6.97 11.60
N GLN A 120 -3.40 7.69 11.21
CA GLN A 120 -3.55 9.06 10.74
C GLN A 120 -4.44 9.15 9.50
N TYR A 121 -4.41 8.14 8.66
CA TYR A 121 -5.15 8.15 7.40
C TYR A 121 -6.54 7.52 7.52
N LEU A 122 -6.75 6.64 8.48
CA LEU A 122 -7.98 5.86 8.59
C LEU A 122 -8.80 6.12 9.85
N SER A 123 -8.33 6.98 10.72
CA SER A 123 -9.08 7.27 11.95
C SER A 123 -10.24 8.24 11.74
#